data_1bf2f201dafb12ce340bb755c857f160
#
_entry.id   1bf2f201dafb12ce340bb755c857f160
#
_cell.length_a   1.000
_cell.length_b   1.000
_cell.length_c   1.000
_cell.angle_alpha   90.00
_cell.angle_beta   90.00
_cell.angle_gamma   90.00
#
_symmetry.space_group_name_H-M   'P 1'
#
loop_
_entity.id
_entity.type
_entity.pdbx_description
1 polymer ?
#
loop_
_entity_poly.entity_id
_entity_poly.type
_entity_poly.pdbx_seq_one_letter_code
_entity_poly.pdbx_strand_id
1 'polypeptide(L)'
;KNLFYILMPVLLFLLTNWMIWSQREPVKGEVIYHVCQRSFFDSNGDLNGDLNGLREKLPYLQELGVTSILLFPLYESDCYHNYFANDFEQIDSEFGTMQDYIDLVNEVHRRGMKIYLDMETQYVTSQHVWWKDAVGNLESKYSDFILFEDESHQTPATMVFDLRLLNGFDGKVIYATTVNLKSKNVLDYNIALFSYFMDPNKDGKFNDGVDGFRLDHAMDHLDGKPTLTNLFAEFWKPLITSLRQLNPAVKIVAEQANWSDYGFEYFEKADIDRMFGFGLQQAILSFNKTEIIRNAEVILGQTPAGKEQIVFIENHDMDRFASVEKDLQRQKLAASLLFYMGGVPSIYYGQEIGMKGKVYSFGNTDGNDIGRREAFDWYTSGEGKGMSHWYKDSGAWWTNANQKANDGISLEEQENDPNSLFQFYKQTIHMRAQHHALSSGNYLNVENSNDHVLSF
;
A
#
# COMPACT_ATOMS: atom_id res chain seq x y z
N LYS A 1 3.38 28.21 -51.39
CA LYS A 1 3.42 29.07 -50.20
C LYS A 1 2.36 28.68 -49.15
N ASN A 2 1.26 28.02 -49.50
CA ASN A 2 0.18 27.68 -48.55
C ASN A 2 0.43 26.43 -47.70
N LEU A 3 1.42 25.60 -48.08
CA LEU A 3 1.74 24.38 -47.31
C LEU A 3 2.54 24.69 -46.02
N PHE A 4 3.26 25.81 -46.01
CA PHE A 4 4.09 26.24 -44.86
C PHE A 4 3.25 26.75 -43.68
N TYR A 5 2.05 27.30 -43.94
CA TYR A 5 1.16 27.85 -42.89
C TYR A 5 0.33 26.78 -42.16
N ILE A 6 0.19 25.60 -42.74
CA ILE A 6 -0.53 24.47 -42.11
C ILE A 6 0.42 23.60 -41.31
N LEU A 7 1.67 23.44 -41.73
CA LEU A 7 2.67 22.58 -41.03
C LEU A 7 3.22 23.22 -39.76
N MET A 8 3.29 24.57 -39.69
CA MET A 8 3.86 25.26 -38.54
C MET A 8 3.02 25.17 -37.27
N PRO A 9 1.67 25.30 -37.26
CA PRO A 9 0.86 25.11 -36.08
C PRO A 9 0.78 23.62 -35.62
N VAL A 10 0.82 22.66 -36.56
CA VAL A 10 0.84 21.24 -36.22
C VAL A 10 2.18 20.86 -35.59
N LEU A 11 3.29 21.39 -36.08
CA LEU A 11 4.62 21.20 -35.52
C LEU A 11 4.73 21.85 -34.13
N LEU A 12 4.15 23.03 -33.95
CA LEU A 12 4.11 23.72 -32.64
C LEU A 12 3.23 22.94 -31.64
N PHE A 13 2.09 22.42 -32.09
CA PHE A 13 1.22 21.59 -31.25
C PHE A 13 1.86 20.27 -30.87
N LEU A 14 2.59 19.63 -31.77
CA LEU A 14 3.36 18.41 -31.49
C LEU A 14 4.57 18.69 -30.59
N LEU A 15 5.26 19.83 -30.78
CA LEU A 15 6.39 20.23 -29.93
C LEU A 15 5.93 20.66 -28.52
N THR A 16 4.80 21.38 -28.41
CA THR A 16 4.23 21.73 -27.09
C THR A 16 3.70 20.52 -26.34
N ASN A 17 3.05 19.58 -27.02
CA ASN A 17 2.69 18.31 -26.41
C ASN A 17 3.93 17.47 -26.05
N TRP A 18 4.95 17.44 -26.90
CA TRP A 18 6.20 16.73 -26.60
C TRP A 18 6.96 17.38 -25.42
N MET A 19 6.96 18.72 -25.29
CA MET A 19 7.52 19.43 -24.13
C MET A 19 6.71 19.23 -22.85
N ILE A 20 5.39 19.10 -22.93
CA ILE A 20 4.53 18.76 -21.78
C ILE A 20 4.78 17.30 -21.33
N TRP A 21 5.07 16.41 -22.29
CA TRP A 21 5.43 15.01 -21.99
C TRP A 21 6.86 14.85 -21.42
N SER A 22 7.78 15.77 -21.73
CA SER A 22 9.17 15.70 -21.27
C SER A 22 9.40 16.28 -19.86
N GLN A 23 8.40 16.83 -19.20
CA GLN A 23 8.55 17.54 -17.92
C GLN A 23 8.00 16.84 -16.68
N ARG A 24 7.60 15.58 -16.76
CA ARG A 24 7.52 14.76 -15.55
C ARG A 24 8.80 13.95 -15.42
N GLU A 25 9.86 14.61 -14.95
CA GLU A 25 11.01 13.87 -14.40
C GLU A 25 10.45 12.86 -13.40
N PRO A 26 10.84 11.58 -13.44
CA PRO A 26 10.52 10.66 -12.35
C PRO A 26 10.97 11.32 -11.05
N VAL A 27 10.17 11.20 -9.99
CA VAL A 27 10.53 11.75 -8.67
C VAL A 27 11.84 11.09 -8.28
N LYS A 28 12.95 11.80 -8.46
CA LYS A 28 14.27 11.28 -8.14
C LYS A 28 14.32 11.04 -6.65
N GLY A 29 14.45 9.78 -6.26
CA GLY A 29 14.56 9.40 -4.86
C GLY A 29 13.22 9.20 -4.15
N GLU A 30 12.19 8.70 -4.84
CA GLU A 30 10.91 8.39 -4.22
C GLU A 30 11.09 7.54 -2.95
N VAL A 31 10.39 7.93 -1.88
CA VAL A 31 10.28 7.23 -0.61
C VAL A 31 8.80 7.14 -0.26
N ILE A 32 8.28 5.92 -0.19
CA ILE A 32 6.87 5.64 0.12
C ILE A 32 6.71 5.53 1.64
N TYR A 33 5.67 6.13 2.18
CA TYR A 33 5.20 5.90 3.55
C TYR A 33 3.89 5.15 3.51
N HIS A 34 3.91 3.89 3.91
CA HIS A 34 2.76 3.01 3.94
C HIS A 34 2.04 3.19 5.27
N VAL A 35 0.86 3.77 5.27
CA VAL A 35 0.13 4.20 6.47
C VAL A 35 -1.21 3.49 6.62
N CYS A 36 -1.44 2.93 7.80
CA CYS A 36 -2.78 2.58 8.26
C CYS A 36 -3.41 3.87 8.80
N GLN A 37 -4.23 4.55 8.01
CA GLN A 37 -4.80 5.85 8.36
C GLN A 37 -5.62 5.80 9.65
N ARG A 38 -6.35 4.71 9.91
CA ARG A 38 -7.10 4.47 11.14
C ARG A 38 -6.23 4.57 12.40
N SER A 39 -4.96 4.22 12.28
CA SER A 39 -4.01 4.18 13.40
C SER A 39 -3.05 5.36 13.44
N PHE A 40 -3.21 6.35 12.56
CA PHE A 40 -2.18 7.36 12.41
C PHE A 40 -2.46 8.63 13.22
N PHE A 41 -3.58 9.32 12.98
CA PHE A 41 -3.95 10.52 13.75
C PHE A 41 -5.45 10.77 13.69
N ASP A 42 -6.06 10.90 14.83
CA ASP A 42 -7.47 11.22 15.03
C ASP A 42 -7.67 12.75 15.12
N SER A 43 -8.34 13.33 14.12
CA SER A 43 -8.57 14.78 14.07
C SER A 43 -9.84 15.22 14.80
N ASN A 44 -10.81 14.33 14.98
CA ASN A 44 -12.16 14.63 15.45
C ASN A 44 -12.42 14.18 16.89
N GLY A 45 -11.58 13.31 17.47
CA GLY A 45 -11.64 12.87 18.85
C GLY A 45 -12.52 11.63 19.08
N ASP A 46 -12.79 10.83 18.04
CA ASP A 46 -13.56 9.61 18.12
C ASP A 46 -12.71 8.34 18.33
N LEU A 47 -11.40 8.51 18.47
CA LEU A 47 -10.33 7.50 18.58
C LEU A 47 -9.96 6.81 17.26
N ASN A 48 -10.63 7.06 16.15
CA ASN A 48 -10.21 6.57 14.84
C ASN A 48 -9.32 7.61 14.17
N GLY A 49 -8.21 7.20 13.60
CA GLY A 49 -7.45 8.02 12.67
C GLY A 49 -8.23 8.21 11.37
N ASP A 50 -8.16 9.41 10.82
CA ASP A 50 -8.98 9.84 9.70
C ASP A 50 -8.18 10.60 8.63
N LEU A 51 -8.81 10.89 7.48
CA LEU A 51 -8.16 11.57 6.36
C LEU A 51 -7.74 13.01 6.71
N ASN A 52 -8.51 13.71 7.54
CA ASN A 52 -8.16 15.04 8.01
C ASN A 52 -6.96 14.98 8.97
N GLY A 53 -6.91 13.97 9.83
CA GLY A 53 -5.77 13.72 10.72
C GLY A 53 -4.50 13.41 9.94
N LEU A 54 -4.57 12.58 8.92
CA LEU A 54 -3.43 12.35 8.03
C LEU A 54 -3.01 13.66 7.35
N ARG A 55 -3.97 14.48 6.88
CA ARG A 55 -3.69 15.79 6.28
C ARG A 55 -2.99 16.73 7.25
N GLU A 56 -3.39 16.76 8.54
CA GLU A 56 -2.68 17.51 9.58
C GLU A 56 -1.23 17.07 9.77
N LYS A 57 -0.91 15.79 9.51
CA LYS A 57 0.43 15.20 9.70
C LYS A 57 1.29 15.18 8.43
N LEU A 58 0.83 15.70 7.33
CA LEU A 58 1.67 15.83 6.11
C LEU A 58 2.98 16.63 6.33
N PRO A 59 3.02 17.71 7.16
CA PRO A 59 4.29 18.37 7.49
C PRO A 59 5.31 17.44 8.12
N TYR A 60 4.89 16.55 9.04
CA TYR A 60 5.75 15.53 9.65
C TYR A 60 6.35 14.60 8.59
N LEU A 61 5.51 14.07 7.69
CA LEU A 61 5.96 13.17 6.62
C LEU A 61 6.93 13.87 5.68
N GLN A 62 6.66 15.12 5.33
CA GLN A 62 7.55 15.92 4.49
C GLN A 62 8.89 16.22 5.19
N GLU A 63 8.88 16.50 6.50
CA GLU A 63 10.08 16.71 7.29
C GLU A 63 10.93 15.43 7.43
N LEU A 64 10.30 14.27 7.55
CA LEU A 64 10.98 12.97 7.50
C LEU A 64 11.66 12.73 6.15
N GLY A 65 11.17 13.36 5.07
CA GLY A 65 11.67 13.20 3.71
C GLY A 65 10.84 12.25 2.84
N VAL A 66 9.63 11.91 3.27
CA VAL A 66 8.66 11.13 2.50
C VAL A 66 8.21 11.92 1.27
N THR A 67 8.09 11.24 0.14
CA THR A 67 7.65 11.83 -1.13
C THR A 67 6.37 11.21 -1.67
N SER A 68 5.96 10.08 -1.13
CA SER A 68 4.75 9.38 -1.55
C SER A 68 4.08 8.69 -0.36
N ILE A 69 2.75 8.65 -0.36
CA ILE A 69 1.95 8.00 0.68
C ILE A 69 1.24 6.81 0.03
N LEU A 70 1.21 5.66 0.71
CA LEU A 70 0.36 4.52 0.36
C LEU A 70 -0.66 4.32 1.48
N LEU A 71 -1.93 4.53 1.17
CA LEU A 71 -3.06 4.35 2.08
C LEU A 71 -3.54 2.90 2.08
N PHE A 72 -4.07 2.43 3.20
CA PHE A 72 -4.94 1.25 3.25
C PHE A 72 -6.24 1.51 2.47
N PRO A 73 -7.05 0.47 2.19
CA PRO A 73 -8.37 0.66 1.58
C PRO A 73 -9.21 1.68 2.35
N LEU A 74 -10.00 2.47 1.61
CA LEU A 74 -10.80 3.57 2.17
C LEU A 74 -12.30 3.29 2.15
N TYR A 75 -12.74 2.25 1.45
CA TYR A 75 -14.16 1.98 1.27
C TYR A 75 -14.83 1.46 2.54
N GLU A 76 -16.16 1.64 2.60
CA GLU A 76 -17.01 1.22 3.73
C GLU A 76 -16.87 -0.27 4.00
N SER A 77 -16.67 -0.66 5.27
CA SER A 77 -16.44 -2.04 5.68
C SER A 77 -16.87 -2.28 7.13
N ASP A 78 -17.28 -3.53 7.43
CA ASP A 78 -17.40 -4.00 8.81
C ASP A 78 -16.05 -4.43 9.43
N CYS A 79 -15.01 -4.57 8.60
CA CYS A 79 -13.67 -4.91 9.06
C CYS A 79 -12.84 -3.64 9.27
N TYR A 80 -12.17 -3.51 10.41
CA TYR A 80 -11.36 -2.32 10.72
C TYR A 80 -10.26 -2.01 9.69
N HIS A 81 -9.82 -3.02 8.97
CA HIS A 81 -8.76 -2.90 7.96
C HIS A 81 -9.30 -2.57 6.55
N ASN A 82 -10.60 -2.61 6.36
CA ASN A 82 -11.34 -2.29 5.13
C ASN A 82 -11.02 -3.17 3.90
N TYR A 83 -10.32 -4.31 4.03
CA TYR A 83 -10.05 -5.21 2.90
C TYR A 83 -11.27 -6.01 2.43
N PHE A 84 -12.38 -6.06 3.18
CA PHE A 84 -13.63 -6.69 2.76
C PHE A 84 -14.74 -5.65 2.70
N ALA A 85 -15.11 -5.24 1.49
CA ALA A 85 -15.99 -4.10 1.30
C ALA A 85 -17.48 -4.39 1.59
N ASN A 86 -18.11 -3.46 2.28
CA ASN A 86 -19.56 -3.30 2.30
C ASN A 86 -20.05 -2.49 1.08
N ASP A 87 -19.25 -1.50 0.66
CA ASP A 87 -19.50 -0.65 -0.51
C ASP A 87 -18.18 -0.04 -0.99
N PHE A 88 -17.77 -0.35 -2.23
CA PHE A 88 -16.53 0.14 -2.80
C PHE A 88 -16.55 1.63 -3.17
N GLU A 89 -17.73 2.22 -3.38
CA GLU A 89 -17.85 3.59 -3.87
C GLU A 89 -17.95 4.62 -2.75
N GLN A 90 -18.13 4.18 -1.50
CA GLN A 90 -18.21 5.05 -0.34
C GLN A 90 -16.91 5.00 0.46
N ILE A 91 -16.43 6.19 0.84
CA ILE A 91 -15.40 6.30 1.87
C ILE A 91 -16.01 5.86 3.21
N ASP A 92 -15.32 5.02 3.96
CA ASP A 92 -15.72 4.63 5.31
C ASP A 92 -15.95 5.88 6.16
N SER A 93 -17.12 5.95 6.79
CA SER A 93 -17.53 7.11 7.56
C SER A 93 -16.60 7.44 8.74
N GLU A 94 -15.84 6.47 9.23
CA GLU A 94 -14.82 6.67 10.26
C GLU A 94 -13.57 7.38 9.71
N PHE A 95 -13.34 7.36 8.38
CA PHE A 95 -12.25 8.09 7.74
C PHE A 95 -12.65 9.48 7.24
N GLY A 96 -13.95 9.72 7.05
CA GLY A 96 -14.48 10.97 6.54
C GLY A 96 -15.35 10.81 5.28
N THR A 97 -15.27 11.76 4.39
CA THR A 97 -16.08 11.85 3.18
C THR A 97 -15.22 11.85 1.92
N MET A 98 -15.85 11.71 0.75
CA MET A 98 -15.16 11.90 -0.54
C MET A 98 -14.55 13.30 -0.66
N GLN A 99 -15.14 14.33 -0.04
CA GLN A 99 -14.54 15.67 -0.02
C GLN A 99 -13.26 15.71 0.80
N ASP A 100 -13.22 15.01 1.95
CA ASP A 100 -12.00 14.90 2.77
C ASP A 100 -10.89 14.15 2.03
N TYR A 101 -11.26 13.14 1.23
CA TYR A 101 -10.33 12.46 0.32
C TYR A 101 -9.75 13.43 -0.73
N ILE A 102 -10.59 14.17 -1.42
CA ILE A 102 -10.16 15.17 -2.42
C ILE A 102 -9.27 16.24 -1.76
N ASP A 103 -9.63 16.71 -0.57
CA ASP A 103 -8.85 17.71 0.16
C ASP A 103 -7.46 17.17 0.58
N LEU A 104 -7.39 15.90 1.01
CA LEU A 104 -6.13 15.23 1.31
C LEU A 104 -5.26 15.14 0.04
N VAL A 105 -5.81 14.63 -1.06
CA VAL A 105 -5.09 14.49 -2.34
C VAL A 105 -4.54 15.84 -2.81
N ASN A 106 -5.39 16.87 -2.81
CA ASN A 106 -4.97 18.21 -3.20
C ASN A 106 -3.82 18.75 -2.33
N GLU A 107 -3.86 18.52 -1.02
CA GLU A 107 -2.80 18.96 -0.11
C GLU A 107 -1.50 18.16 -0.30
N VAL A 108 -1.58 16.85 -0.56
CA VAL A 108 -0.44 16.00 -0.92
C VAL A 108 0.22 16.52 -2.20
N HIS A 109 -0.57 16.76 -3.25
CA HIS A 109 -0.07 17.30 -4.53
C HIS A 109 0.51 18.71 -4.38
N ARG A 110 -0.12 19.58 -3.59
CA ARG A 110 0.38 20.92 -3.30
C ARG A 110 1.77 20.90 -2.66
N ARG A 111 2.08 19.86 -1.90
CA ARG A 111 3.39 19.63 -1.29
C ARG A 111 4.41 18.98 -2.23
N GLY A 112 4.03 18.68 -3.48
CA GLY A 112 4.88 17.98 -4.44
C GLY A 112 5.06 16.49 -4.13
N MET A 113 4.18 15.93 -3.30
CA MET A 113 4.14 14.50 -2.94
C MET A 113 3.16 13.76 -3.84
N LYS A 114 3.21 12.42 -3.79
CA LYS A 114 2.27 11.53 -4.46
C LYS A 114 1.45 10.73 -3.45
N ILE A 115 0.34 10.18 -3.93
CA ILE A 115 -0.53 9.36 -3.11
C ILE A 115 -0.99 8.13 -3.89
N TYR A 116 -0.92 6.97 -3.25
CA TYR A 116 -1.37 5.68 -3.76
C TYR A 116 -2.46 5.13 -2.84
N LEU A 117 -3.43 4.44 -3.43
CA LEU A 117 -4.51 3.79 -2.70
C LEU A 117 -4.38 2.27 -2.82
N ASP A 118 -4.46 1.58 -1.70
CA ASP A 118 -4.58 0.13 -1.68
C ASP A 118 -5.99 -0.30 -2.10
N MET A 119 -6.07 -1.24 -3.02
CA MET A 119 -7.33 -1.71 -3.57
C MET A 119 -7.39 -3.24 -3.48
N GLU A 120 -8.32 -3.71 -2.66
CA GLU A 120 -8.75 -5.09 -2.59
C GLU A 120 -10.18 -5.16 -3.14
N THR A 121 -10.34 -5.70 -4.32
CA THR A 121 -11.67 -5.82 -4.96
C THR A 121 -12.05 -7.27 -5.26
N GLN A 122 -11.35 -8.20 -4.64
CA GLN A 122 -11.54 -9.65 -4.77
C GLN A 122 -12.55 -10.20 -3.76
N TYR A 123 -12.93 -9.42 -2.73
CA TYR A 123 -13.86 -9.87 -1.69
C TYR A 123 -14.89 -8.81 -1.33
N VAL A 124 -16.10 -9.26 -1.04
CA VAL A 124 -17.18 -8.42 -0.52
C VAL A 124 -17.84 -9.08 0.68
N THR A 125 -18.34 -8.25 1.60
CA THR A 125 -19.11 -8.76 2.75
C THR A 125 -20.55 -9.07 2.37
N SER A 126 -21.28 -9.71 3.29
CA SER A 126 -22.73 -9.93 3.15
C SER A 126 -23.55 -8.63 3.19
N GLN A 127 -22.92 -7.49 3.54
CA GLN A 127 -23.56 -6.17 3.49
C GLN A 127 -23.51 -5.54 2.09
N HIS A 128 -22.63 -6.01 1.22
CA HIS A 128 -22.50 -5.48 -0.14
C HIS A 128 -23.75 -5.74 -0.98
N VAL A 129 -24.10 -4.79 -1.84
CA VAL A 129 -25.30 -4.90 -2.71
C VAL A 129 -25.25 -6.12 -3.62
N TRP A 130 -24.06 -6.54 -4.07
CA TRP A 130 -23.89 -7.73 -4.90
C TRP A 130 -24.33 -9.00 -4.19
N TRP A 131 -23.97 -9.14 -2.91
CA TRP A 131 -24.41 -10.27 -2.08
C TRP A 131 -25.92 -10.22 -1.84
N LYS A 132 -26.41 -9.08 -1.35
CA LYS A 132 -27.83 -8.92 -0.95
C LYS A 132 -28.82 -9.16 -2.09
N ASP A 133 -28.43 -8.80 -3.32
CA ASP A 133 -29.32 -8.93 -4.48
C ASP A 133 -29.15 -10.26 -5.22
N ALA A 134 -27.94 -10.85 -5.23
CA ALA A 134 -27.67 -12.07 -6.02
C ALA A 134 -27.95 -13.38 -5.28
N VAL A 135 -27.86 -13.42 -3.94
CA VAL A 135 -28.08 -14.67 -3.18
C VAL A 135 -29.54 -15.11 -3.31
N GLY A 136 -29.72 -16.32 -3.88
CA GLY A 136 -31.03 -16.89 -4.14
C GLY A 136 -31.82 -16.23 -5.28
N ASN A 137 -31.19 -15.38 -6.08
CA ASN A 137 -31.82 -14.63 -7.16
C ASN A 137 -31.00 -14.72 -8.46
N LEU A 138 -31.34 -15.69 -9.30
CA LEU A 138 -30.68 -15.92 -10.59
C LEU A 138 -30.93 -14.79 -11.60
N GLU A 139 -32.01 -14.01 -11.43
CA GLU A 139 -32.35 -12.87 -12.30
C GLU A 139 -31.70 -11.56 -11.84
N SER A 140 -30.88 -11.60 -10.78
CA SER A 140 -30.14 -10.43 -10.31
C SER A 140 -29.19 -9.91 -11.39
N LYS A 141 -29.12 -8.59 -11.55
CA LYS A 141 -28.11 -7.96 -12.38
C LYS A 141 -26.67 -8.18 -11.86
N TYR A 142 -26.54 -8.67 -10.63
CA TYR A 142 -25.28 -9.01 -9.98
C TYR A 142 -25.07 -10.53 -9.89
N SER A 143 -25.86 -11.35 -10.58
CA SER A 143 -25.79 -12.81 -10.52
C SER A 143 -24.40 -13.37 -10.90
N ASP A 144 -23.61 -12.65 -11.69
CA ASP A 144 -22.26 -13.02 -12.11
C ASP A 144 -21.13 -12.23 -11.40
N PHE A 145 -21.44 -11.41 -10.38
CA PHE A 145 -20.46 -10.55 -9.70
C PHE A 145 -19.71 -11.27 -8.57
N ILE A 146 -20.36 -12.22 -7.89
CA ILE A 146 -19.73 -13.05 -6.85
C ILE A 146 -19.77 -14.51 -7.25
N LEU A 147 -18.87 -15.31 -6.67
CA LEU A 147 -18.87 -16.75 -6.90
C LEU A 147 -19.86 -17.46 -6.00
N PHE A 148 -20.47 -18.51 -6.54
CA PHE A 148 -21.36 -19.44 -5.84
C PHE A 148 -20.85 -20.87 -5.92
N GLU A 149 -21.15 -21.68 -4.91
CA GLU A 149 -20.82 -23.11 -4.88
C GLU A 149 -21.90 -23.96 -5.54
N ASP A 150 -23.10 -23.40 -5.78
CA ASP A 150 -24.25 -24.06 -6.35
C ASP A 150 -24.92 -23.24 -7.46
N GLU A 151 -25.53 -23.94 -8.42
CA GLU A 151 -26.20 -23.32 -9.57
C GLU A 151 -27.46 -22.51 -9.19
N SER A 152 -28.01 -22.70 -7.99
CA SER A 152 -29.17 -21.96 -7.49
C SER A 152 -28.82 -20.67 -6.77
N HIS A 153 -27.54 -20.33 -6.69
CA HIS A 153 -26.99 -19.15 -6.04
C HIS A 153 -27.38 -19.02 -4.55
N GLN A 154 -27.59 -20.16 -3.87
CA GLN A 154 -27.91 -20.14 -2.44
C GLN A 154 -26.66 -20.02 -1.54
N THR A 155 -25.54 -20.54 -2.01
CA THR A 155 -24.32 -20.67 -1.22
C THR A 155 -23.18 -19.85 -1.87
N PRO A 156 -22.92 -18.61 -1.41
CA PRO A 156 -21.74 -17.87 -1.83
C PRO A 156 -20.46 -18.64 -1.54
N ALA A 157 -19.47 -18.51 -2.41
CA ALA A 157 -18.18 -19.19 -2.27
C ALA A 157 -17.42 -18.70 -1.02
N THR A 158 -16.50 -19.53 -0.53
CA THR A 158 -15.56 -19.11 0.52
C THR A 158 -14.63 -18.00 0.02
N MET A 159 -14.15 -17.15 0.92
CA MET A 159 -13.08 -16.17 0.68
C MET A 159 -11.68 -16.79 0.90
N VAL A 160 -10.65 -15.98 0.99
CA VAL A 160 -9.29 -16.37 1.28
C VAL A 160 -9.20 -17.33 2.49
N PHE A 161 -8.28 -18.29 2.45
CA PHE A 161 -8.09 -19.35 3.45
C PHE A 161 -9.32 -20.28 3.64
N ASP A 162 -10.19 -20.38 2.65
CA ASP A 162 -11.46 -21.12 2.71
C ASP A 162 -12.42 -20.68 3.83
N LEU A 163 -12.31 -19.44 4.25
CA LEU A 163 -13.18 -18.87 5.27
C LEU A 163 -14.52 -18.42 4.67
N ARG A 164 -15.59 -18.55 5.45
CA ARG A 164 -16.93 -17.99 5.14
C ARG A 164 -17.27 -16.80 6.00
N LEU A 165 -16.63 -16.74 7.15
CA LEU A 165 -16.80 -15.68 8.13
C LEU A 165 -15.53 -15.48 8.93
N LEU A 166 -15.41 -14.31 9.50
CA LEU A 166 -14.46 -14.00 10.56
C LEU A 166 -15.18 -13.23 11.67
N ASN A 167 -14.59 -13.24 12.86
CA ASN A 167 -15.07 -12.40 13.95
C ASN A 167 -14.32 -11.07 13.91
N GLY A 168 -15.05 -9.98 13.85
CA GLY A 168 -14.49 -8.64 13.97
C GLY A 168 -13.90 -8.41 15.35
N PHE A 169 -12.95 -7.50 15.45
CA PHE A 169 -12.34 -7.08 16.71
C PHE A 169 -13.35 -6.54 17.73
N ASP A 170 -14.49 -6.05 17.26
CA ASP A 170 -15.60 -5.52 18.03
C ASP A 170 -16.66 -6.59 18.39
N GLY A 171 -16.42 -7.85 18.03
CA GLY A 171 -17.30 -8.99 18.30
C GLY A 171 -18.39 -9.21 17.24
N LYS A 172 -18.44 -8.40 16.17
CA LYS A 172 -19.34 -8.67 15.04
C LYS A 172 -18.91 -9.93 14.29
N VAL A 173 -19.89 -10.67 13.77
CA VAL A 173 -19.63 -11.78 12.84
C VAL A 173 -19.78 -11.25 11.42
N ILE A 174 -18.70 -11.32 10.65
CA ILE A 174 -18.60 -10.79 9.30
C ILE A 174 -18.58 -11.96 8.32
N TYR A 175 -19.57 -12.03 7.43
CA TYR A 175 -19.59 -12.98 6.32
C TYR A 175 -19.01 -12.30 5.10
N ALA A 176 -18.15 -12.99 4.36
CA ALA A 176 -17.58 -12.49 3.13
C ALA A 176 -17.45 -13.58 2.07
N THR A 177 -17.35 -13.18 0.81
CA THR A 177 -17.26 -14.07 -0.35
C THR A 177 -16.32 -13.53 -1.40
N THR A 178 -15.86 -14.43 -2.28
CA THR A 178 -14.98 -14.11 -3.39
C THR A 178 -15.77 -13.52 -4.56
N VAL A 179 -15.25 -12.44 -5.11
CA VAL A 179 -15.75 -11.77 -6.33
C VAL A 179 -15.37 -12.58 -7.57
N ASN A 180 -16.24 -12.62 -8.56
CA ASN A 180 -16.01 -13.32 -9.82
C ASN A 180 -15.20 -12.47 -10.79
N LEU A 181 -13.89 -12.48 -10.65
CA LEU A 181 -12.96 -11.74 -11.54
C LEU A 181 -12.96 -12.23 -13.01
N LYS A 182 -13.69 -13.31 -13.32
CA LYS A 182 -13.92 -13.77 -14.72
C LYS A 182 -15.12 -13.08 -15.36
N SER A 183 -15.94 -12.39 -14.58
CA SER A 183 -17.07 -11.63 -15.11
C SER A 183 -16.58 -10.36 -15.80
N LYS A 184 -17.05 -10.16 -17.03
CA LYS A 184 -16.81 -8.89 -17.74
C LYS A 184 -17.49 -7.71 -17.02
N ASN A 185 -18.63 -7.92 -16.40
CA ASN A 185 -19.34 -6.88 -15.64
C ASN A 185 -18.52 -6.43 -14.43
N VAL A 186 -17.84 -7.36 -13.76
CA VAL A 186 -16.90 -7.06 -12.66
C VAL A 186 -15.67 -6.29 -13.17
N LEU A 187 -15.11 -6.67 -14.31
CA LEU A 187 -14.01 -5.92 -14.93
C LEU A 187 -14.44 -4.49 -15.28
N ASP A 188 -15.57 -4.32 -15.93
CA ASP A 188 -16.10 -3.00 -16.31
C ASP A 188 -16.38 -2.13 -15.07
N TYR A 189 -16.92 -2.74 -14.00
CA TYR A 189 -17.11 -2.07 -12.71
C TYR A 189 -15.79 -1.64 -12.09
N ASN A 190 -14.79 -2.51 -12.07
CA ASN A 190 -13.48 -2.15 -11.52
C ASN A 190 -12.80 -1.02 -12.31
N ILE A 191 -12.90 -1.02 -13.65
CA ILE A 191 -12.40 0.08 -14.47
C ILE A 191 -13.07 1.40 -14.05
N ALA A 192 -14.38 1.40 -13.85
CA ALA A 192 -15.11 2.59 -13.41
C ALA A 192 -14.73 3.02 -11.99
N LEU A 193 -14.61 2.07 -11.06
CA LEU A 193 -14.23 2.32 -9.66
C LEU A 193 -12.83 2.93 -9.52
N PHE A 194 -11.84 2.32 -10.17
CA PHE A 194 -10.48 2.85 -10.15
C PHE A 194 -10.40 4.22 -10.82
N SER A 195 -11.15 4.42 -11.93
CA SER A 195 -11.24 5.72 -12.59
C SER A 195 -11.86 6.78 -11.67
N TYR A 196 -12.84 6.42 -10.85
CA TYR A 196 -13.46 7.30 -9.87
C TYR A 196 -12.47 7.80 -8.81
N PHE A 197 -11.58 6.93 -8.30
CA PHE A 197 -10.53 7.35 -7.37
C PHE A 197 -9.37 8.10 -8.04
N MET A 198 -9.19 7.99 -9.36
CA MET A 198 -8.22 8.80 -10.09
C MET A 198 -8.74 10.19 -10.49
N ASP A 199 -10.05 10.34 -10.69
CA ASP A 199 -10.71 11.56 -11.17
C ASP A 199 -12.13 11.64 -10.60
N PRO A 200 -12.27 11.96 -9.29
CA PRO A 200 -13.57 11.96 -8.61
C PRO A 200 -14.57 12.95 -9.20
N ASN A 201 -14.09 14.10 -9.67
CA ASN A 201 -14.93 15.14 -10.27
C ASN A 201 -15.22 14.90 -11.77
N LYS A 202 -14.55 13.92 -12.40
CA LYS A 202 -14.71 13.51 -13.80
C LYS A 202 -14.43 14.64 -14.82
N ASP A 203 -13.48 15.52 -14.51
CA ASP A 203 -13.11 16.62 -15.40
C ASP A 203 -11.95 16.27 -16.35
N GLY A 204 -11.42 15.06 -16.26
CA GLY A 204 -10.32 14.54 -17.07
C GLY A 204 -8.94 15.08 -16.65
N LYS A 205 -8.84 15.70 -15.47
CA LYS A 205 -7.59 16.17 -14.90
C LYS A 205 -7.33 15.43 -13.60
N PHE A 206 -6.37 14.58 -13.59
CA PHE A 206 -6.05 13.68 -12.48
C PHE A 206 -5.29 14.37 -11.33
N ASN A 207 -5.74 15.56 -10.91
CA ASN A 207 -5.11 16.36 -9.86
C ASN A 207 -5.80 16.23 -8.50
N ASP A 208 -7.03 15.74 -8.48
CA ASP A 208 -7.89 15.55 -7.30
C ASP A 208 -8.10 14.08 -6.93
N GLY A 209 -7.46 13.17 -7.65
CA GLY A 209 -7.42 11.74 -7.39
C GLY A 209 -6.00 11.19 -7.22
N VAL A 210 -5.90 9.93 -6.83
CA VAL A 210 -4.60 9.27 -6.56
C VAL A 210 -3.72 9.12 -7.79
N ASP A 211 -2.40 9.10 -7.58
CA ASP A 211 -1.38 8.90 -8.62
C ASP A 211 -1.22 7.44 -9.05
N GLY A 212 -1.82 6.51 -8.30
CA GLY A 212 -1.77 5.09 -8.60
C GLY A 212 -2.37 4.22 -7.51
N PHE A 213 -2.24 2.91 -7.70
CA PHE A 213 -2.87 1.91 -6.86
C PHE A 213 -1.88 0.82 -6.46
N ARG A 214 -2.04 0.31 -5.23
CA ARG A 214 -1.52 -1.00 -4.84
C ARG A 214 -2.66 -2.01 -4.99
N LEU A 215 -2.40 -3.09 -5.69
CA LEU A 215 -3.33 -4.19 -5.88
C LEU A 215 -2.99 -5.29 -4.88
N ASP A 216 -3.90 -5.52 -3.94
CA ASP A 216 -3.80 -6.61 -3.00
C ASP A 216 -4.03 -7.94 -3.72
N HIS A 217 -3.35 -9.02 -3.31
CA HIS A 217 -3.51 -10.37 -3.87
C HIS A 217 -3.64 -10.43 -5.41
N ALA A 218 -2.89 -9.63 -6.17
CA ALA A 218 -3.00 -9.53 -7.63
C ALA A 218 -2.49 -10.81 -8.35
N MET A 219 -3.04 -11.96 -7.98
CA MET A 219 -2.59 -13.28 -8.42
C MET A 219 -3.18 -13.66 -9.79
N ASP A 220 -2.46 -14.55 -10.52
CA ASP A 220 -2.99 -15.20 -11.73
C ASP A 220 -4.01 -16.30 -11.41
N HIS A 221 -3.89 -16.88 -10.21
CA HIS A 221 -4.78 -17.90 -9.66
C HIS A 221 -5.21 -17.48 -8.26
N LEU A 222 -6.47 -17.08 -8.10
CA LEU A 222 -6.96 -16.58 -6.82
C LEU A 222 -7.48 -17.73 -5.93
N ASP A 223 -6.96 -17.84 -4.70
CA ASP A 223 -7.41 -18.71 -3.60
C ASP A 223 -7.61 -20.19 -3.97
N GLY A 224 -6.89 -20.68 -4.95
CA GLY A 224 -7.09 -22.06 -5.44
C GLY A 224 -8.45 -22.32 -6.08
N LYS A 225 -9.25 -21.27 -6.36
CA LYS A 225 -10.55 -21.40 -7.04
C LYS A 225 -10.34 -21.86 -8.49
N PRO A 226 -10.89 -23.01 -8.91
CA PRO A 226 -10.64 -23.55 -10.28
C PRO A 226 -11.11 -22.61 -11.40
N THR A 227 -12.07 -21.75 -11.14
CA THR A 227 -12.61 -20.78 -12.10
C THR A 227 -11.77 -19.51 -12.18
N LEU A 228 -11.04 -19.13 -11.12
CA LEU A 228 -10.27 -17.89 -11.04
C LEU A 228 -8.79 -18.13 -11.40
N THR A 229 -8.55 -18.44 -12.67
CA THR A 229 -7.23 -18.72 -13.23
C THR A 229 -7.00 -17.87 -14.49
N ASN A 230 -5.73 -17.66 -14.88
CA ASN A 230 -5.35 -16.81 -16.01
C ASN A 230 -5.80 -15.34 -15.84
N LEU A 231 -5.83 -14.87 -14.59
CA LEU A 231 -6.32 -13.52 -14.25
C LEU A 231 -5.39 -12.41 -14.74
N PHE A 232 -4.10 -12.70 -14.92
CA PHE A 232 -3.19 -11.73 -15.53
C PHE A 232 -3.66 -11.30 -16.93
N ALA A 233 -4.08 -12.25 -17.76
CA ALA A 233 -4.53 -11.97 -19.11
C ALA A 233 -5.98 -11.50 -19.18
N GLU A 234 -6.85 -11.99 -18.30
CA GLU A 234 -8.29 -11.81 -18.44
C GLU A 234 -8.88 -10.72 -17.51
N PHE A 235 -8.16 -10.34 -16.47
CA PHE A 235 -8.62 -9.30 -15.55
C PHE A 235 -7.58 -8.17 -15.32
N TRP A 236 -6.39 -8.51 -14.78
CA TRP A 236 -5.44 -7.47 -14.35
C TRP A 236 -4.88 -6.64 -15.50
N LYS A 237 -4.40 -7.26 -16.56
CA LYS A 237 -3.87 -6.52 -17.72
C LYS A 237 -4.92 -5.69 -18.46
N PRO A 238 -6.14 -6.18 -18.72
CA PRO A 238 -7.24 -5.38 -19.25
C PRO A 238 -7.60 -4.18 -18.37
N LEU A 239 -7.73 -4.36 -17.04
CA LEU A 239 -7.94 -3.28 -16.09
C LEU A 239 -6.84 -2.21 -16.22
N ILE A 240 -5.59 -2.60 -16.05
CA ILE A 240 -4.42 -1.69 -16.08
C ILE A 240 -4.32 -0.97 -17.43
N THR A 241 -4.55 -1.68 -18.53
CA THR A 241 -4.55 -1.09 -19.87
C THR A 241 -5.61 0.02 -20.00
N SER A 242 -6.82 -0.24 -19.49
CA SER A 242 -7.90 0.75 -19.50
C SER A 242 -7.57 1.98 -18.65
N LEU A 243 -7.01 1.78 -17.46
CA LEU A 243 -6.59 2.88 -16.59
C LEU A 243 -5.49 3.74 -17.24
N ARG A 244 -4.51 3.13 -17.92
CA ARG A 244 -3.46 3.84 -18.64
C ARG A 244 -3.94 4.57 -19.88
N GLN A 245 -5.01 4.10 -20.50
CA GLN A 245 -5.65 4.86 -21.59
C GLN A 245 -6.27 6.15 -21.10
N LEU A 246 -6.78 6.16 -19.86
CA LEU A 246 -7.32 7.36 -19.21
C LEU A 246 -6.20 8.26 -18.67
N ASN A 247 -5.32 7.70 -17.86
CA ASN A 247 -4.17 8.38 -17.27
C ASN A 247 -2.86 7.62 -17.54
N PRO A 248 -2.09 7.96 -18.56
CA PRO A 248 -0.81 7.29 -18.85
C PRO A 248 0.24 7.37 -17.75
N ALA A 249 0.06 8.26 -16.76
CA ALA A 249 0.98 8.45 -15.65
C ALA A 249 0.63 7.61 -14.42
N VAL A 250 -0.52 6.90 -14.43
CA VAL A 250 -0.94 6.06 -13.30
C VAL A 250 0.11 4.99 -13.01
N LYS A 251 0.44 4.81 -11.74
CA LYS A 251 1.37 3.78 -11.28
C LYS A 251 0.63 2.62 -10.62
N ILE A 252 1.01 1.41 -11.00
CA ILE A 252 0.42 0.19 -10.46
C ILE A 252 1.49 -0.58 -9.70
N VAL A 253 1.23 -0.75 -8.43
CA VAL A 253 2.00 -1.59 -7.51
C VAL A 253 1.22 -2.87 -7.30
N ALA A 254 1.83 -4.04 -7.32
CA ALA A 254 1.14 -5.27 -6.96
C ALA A 254 1.82 -6.01 -5.82
N GLU A 255 1.01 -6.68 -5.03
CA GLU A 255 1.48 -7.69 -4.11
C GLU A 255 1.38 -9.06 -4.73
N GLN A 256 2.45 -9.84 -4.57
CA GLN A 256 2.44 -11.28 -4.81
C GLN A 256 2.16 -12.00 -3.50
N ALA A 257 1.18 -12.90 -3.47
CA ALA A 257 0.86 -13.64 -2.25
C ALA A 257 1.89 -14.75 -1.94
N ASN A 258 2.65 -15.22 -2.91
CA ASN A 258 3.78 -16.13 -2.68
C ASN A 258 5.06 -15.34 -2.38
N TRP A 259 5.30 -15.03 -1.12
CA TRP A 259 6.47 -14.24 -0.69
C TRP A 259 7.83 -14.91 -0.94
N SER A 260 7.86 -16.17 -1.33
CA SER A 260 9.09 -16.87 -1.73
C SER A 260 9.45 -16.69 -3.21
N ASP A 261 8.54 -16.13 -4.02
CA ASP A 261 8.75 -15.87 -5.43
C ASP A 261 9.29 -14.46 -5.68
N TYR A 262 9.93 -14.23 -6.82
CA TYR A 262 10.43 -12.91 -7.21
C TYR A 262 9.41 -12.03 -7.93
N GLY A 263 8.28 -12.59 -8.36
CA GLY A 263 7.17 -11.88 -8.99
C GLY A 263 7.44 -11.28 -10.37
N PHE A 264 8.47 -11.73 -11.09
CA PHE A 264 8.80 -11.17 -12.42
C PHE A 264 7.68 -11.34 -13.45
N GLU A 265 6.88 -12.41 -13.33
CA GLU A 265 5.75 -12.64 -14.23
C GLU A 265 4.67 -11.56 -14.16
N TYR A 266 4.55 -10.88 -13.03
CA TYR A 266 3.63 -9.74 -12.88
C TYR A 266 3.99 -8.59 -13.81
N PHE A 267 5.28 -8.30 -13.97
CA PHE A 267 5.76 -7.30 -14.91
C PHE A 267 5.46 -7.70 -16.36
N GLU A 268 5.71 -8.96 -16.70
CA GLU A 268 5.63 -9.46 -18.08
C GLU A 268 4.17 -9.69 -18.53
N LYS A 269 3.39 -10.38 -17.67
CA LYS A 269 2.05 -10.85 -18.04
C LYS A 269 0.96 -9.84 -17.72
N ALA A 270 1.05 -9.13 -16.58
CA ALA A 270 0.04 -8.18 -16.13
C ALA A 270 0.39 -6.72 -16.38
N ASP A 271 1.62 -6.42 -16.82
CA ASP A 271 2.13 -5.06 -17.06
C ASP A 271 2.16 -4.17 -15.80
N ILE A 272 2.40 -4.78 -14.63
CA ILE A 272 2.58 -4.08 -13.36
C ILE A 272 3.82 -3.18 -13.43
N ASP A 273 3.82 -2.03 -12.75
CA ASP A 273 4.98 -1.13 -12.69
C ASP A 273 5.94 -1.49 -11.56
N ARG A 274 5.39 -1.91 -10.41
CA ARG A 274 6.15 -2.13 -9.18
C ARG A 274 5.70 -3.38 -8.44
N MET A 275 6.67 -4.11 -7.90
CA MET A 275 6.45 -5.29 -7.06
C MET A 275 7.14 -5.12 -5.71
N PHE A 276 6.59 -5.72 -4.67
CA PHE A 276 7.27 -5.82 -3.37
C PHE A 276 8.36 -6.87 -3.42
N GLY A 277 9.60 -6.49 -3.10
CA GLY A 277 10.78 -7.35 -3.12
C GLY A 277 10.91 -8.24 -1.87
N PHE A 278 9.97 -9.16 -1.64
CA PHE A 278 9.92 -10.01 -0.44
C PHE A 278 11.20 -10.81 -0.21
N GLY A 279 11.80 -11.39 -1.26
CA GLY A 279 13.05 -12.12 -1.14
C GLY A 279 14.21 -11.23 -0.63
N LEU A 280 14.27 -9.98 -1.07
CA LEU A 280 15.27 -9.03 -0.57
C LEU A 280 14.95 -8.59 0.87
N GLN A 281 13.67 -8.39 1.20
CA GLN A 281 13.23 -8.10 2.56
C GLN A 281 13.70 -9.20 3.54
N GLN A 282 13.44 -10.47 3.24
CA GLN A 282 13.87 -11.61 4.07
C GLN A 282 15.39 -11.67 4.19
N ALA A 283 16.13 -11.41 3.10
CA ALA A 283 17.58 -11.39 3.10
C ALA A 283 18.14 -10.27 3.99
N ILE A 284 17.58 -9.05 3.92
CA ILE A 284 17.95 -7.92 4.80
C ILE A 284 17.77 -8.31 6.26
N LEU A 285 16.62 -8.90 6.62
CA LEU A 285 16.34 -9.30 8.00
C LEU A 285 17.24 -10.43 8.52
N SER A 286 17.79 -11.25 7.62
CA SER A 286 18.76 -12.30 8.01
C SER A 286 20.11 -11.75 8.42
N PHE A 287 20.48 -10.55 7.99
CA PHE A 287 21.82 -9.97 8.09
C PHE A 287 22.94 -10.88 7.52
N ASN A 288 22.56 -11.77 6.63
CA ASN A 288 23.51 -12.65 5.95
C ASN A 288 24.01 -11.99 4.65
N LYS A 289 25.29 -11.63 4.59
CA LYS A 289 25.89 -10.96 3.44
C LYS A 289 25.62 -11.70 2.13
N THR A 290 25.79 -13.02 2.09
CA THR A 290 25.62 -13.81 0.87
C THR A 290 24.17 -13.80 0.41
N GLU A 291 23.21 -13.94 1.31
CA GLU A 291 21.79 -13.89 0.98
C GLU A 291 21.37 -12.49 0.50
N ILE A 292 21.88 -11.43 1.12
CA ILE A 292 21.60 -10.05 0.72
C ILE A 292 22.12 -9.81 -0.71
N ILE A 293 23.37 -10.17 -0.99
CA ILE A 293 23.95 -10.02 -2.32
C ILE A 293 23.15 -10.78 -3.37
N ARG A 294 22.89 -12.07 -3.14
CA ARG A 294 22.16 -12.92 -4.06
C ARG A 294 20.77 -12.36 -4.39
N ASN A 295 19.99 -11.97 -3.36
CA ASN A 295 18.65 -11.46 -3.57
C ASN A 295 18.65 -10.06 -4.20
N ALA A 296 19.61 -9.21 -3.88
CA ALA A 296 19.76 -7.90 -4.50
C ALA A 296 20.11 -8.03 -6.01
N GLU A 297 21.05 -8.89 -6.36
CA GLU A 297 21.42 -9.14 -7.76
C GLU A 297 20.25 -9.69 -8.58
N VAL A 298 19.43 -10.56 -8.00
CA VAL A 298 18.23 -11.08 -8.66
C VAL A 298 17.14 -9.99 -8.71
N ILE A 299 16.71 -9.48 -7.58
CA ILE A 299 15.53 -8.61 -7.48
C ILE A 299 15.79 -7.26 -8.13
N LEU A 300 16.91 -6.60 -7.81
CA LEU A 300 17.21 -5.27 -8.37
C LEU A 300 17.87 -5.36 -9.74
N GLY A 301 18.73 -6.37 -9.96
CA GLY A 301 19.49 -6.51 -11.19
C GLY A 301 18.72 -7.11 -12.36
N GLN A 302 17.68 -7.93 -12.12
CA GLN A 302 16.89 -8.57 -13.15
C GLN A 302 15.51 -7.94 -13.37
N THR A 303 15.15 -6.93 -12.60
CA THR A 303 13.91 -6.17 -12.82
C THR A 303 13.94 -5.54 -14.23
N PRO A 304 12.89 -5.73 -15.05
CA PRO A 304 12.86 -5.20 -16.41
C PRO A 304 13.00 -3.67 -16.45
N ALA A 305 13.62 -3.17 -17.53
CA ALA A 305 13.79 -1.73 -17.71
C ALA A 305 12.43 -0.99 -17.66
N GLY A 306 12.37 0.10 -16.90
CA GLY A 306 11.16 0.88 -16.67
C GLY A 306 10.22 0.32 -15.60
N LYS A 307 10.56 -0.81 -14.99
CA LYS A 307 9.87 -1.40 -13.83
C LYS A 307 10.73 -1.19 -12.57
N GLU A 308 10.12 -1.29 -11.40
CA GLU A 308 10.81 -1.03 -10.14
C GLU A 308 10.42 -2.06 -9.08
N GLN A 309 11.35 -2.32 -8.15
CA GLN A 309 11.06 -3.10 -6.95
C GLN A 309 10.85 -2.16 -5.77
N ILE A 310 9.85 -2.44 -4.94
CA ILE A 310 9.69 -1.81 -3.63
C ILE A 310 10.57 -2.57 -2.64
N VAL A 311 11.52 -1.85 -2.06
CA VAL A 311 12.36 -2.37 -0.97
C VAL A 311 11.72 -1.97 0.35
N PHE A 312 11.57 -2.91 1.26
CA PHE A 312 10.92 -2.69 2.55
C PHE A 312 11.49 -3.62 3.62
N ILE A 313 11.21 -3.34 4.88
CA ILE A 313 11.65 -4.14 6.03
C ILE A 313 10.44 -4.82 6.68
N GLU A 314 9.36 -4.09 6.83
CA GLU A 314 8.11 -4.56 7.42
C GLU A 314 6.90 -3.96 6.66
N ASN A 315 5.74 -4.60 6.81
CA ASN A 315 4.45 -4.12 6.36
C ASN A 315 3.37 -4.50 7.38
N HIS A 316 2.12 -4.30 7.04
CA HIS A 316 0.97 -4.56 7.91
C HIS A 316 0.65 -6.05 8.16
N ASP A 317 1.26 -6.96 7.39
CA ASP A 317 1.06 -8.42 7.49
C ASP A 317 2.22 -9.14 8.18
N MET A 318 3.22 -8.39 8.63
CA MET A 318 4.41 -8.90 9.29
C MET A 318 4.52 -8.39 10.72
N ASP A 319 5.15 -9.16 11.59
CA ASP A 319 5.55 -8.66 12.90
C ASP A 319 6.47 -7.44 12.73
N ARG A 320 6.25 -6.40 13.52
CA ARG A 320 7.07 -5.20 13.52
C ARG A 320 8.55 -5.57 13.71
N PHE A 321 9.42 -4.99 12.91
CA PHE A 321 10.84 -5.34 12.92
C PHE A 321 11.48 -5.12 14.29
N ALA A 322 11.15 -4.03 14.98
CA ALA A 322 11.62 -3.76 16.34
C ALA A 322 11.12 -4.78 17.40
N SER A 323 10.10 -5.59 17.09
CA SER A 323 9.70 -6.72 17.94
C SER A 323 10.56 -7.96 17.72
N VAL A 324 11.18 -8.08 16.56
CA VAL A 324 12.06 -9.20 16.18
C VAL A 324 13.51 -8.87 16.47
N GLU A 325 13.96 -7.68 16.05
CA GLU A 325 15.32 -7.19 16.24
C GLU A 325 15.35 -6.05 17.28
N LYS A 326 15.96 -6.34 18.43
CA LYS A 326 16.00 -5.40 19.58
C LYS A 326 17.25 -4.50 19.60
N ASP A 327 18.26 -4.86 18.82
CA ASP A 327 19.51 -4.09 18.75
C ASP A 327 19.31 -2.87 17.83
N LEU A 328 19.39 -1.68 18.41
CA LEU A 328 19.24 -0.41 17.70
C LEU A 328 20.25 -0.26 16.55
N GLN A 329 21.47 -0.77 16.69
CA GLN A 329 22.48 -0.67 15.62
C GLN A 329 22.11 -1.56 14.43
N ARG A 330 21.52 -2.73 14.69
CA ARG A 330 21.00 -3.60 13.62
C ARG A 330 19.74 -3.02 12.98
N GLN A 331 18.87 -2.34 13.73
CA GLN A 331 17.76 -1.59 13.15
C GLN A 331 18.26 -0.48 12.23
N LYS A 332 19.29 0.28 12.63
CA LYS A 332 19.93 1.29 11.79
C LYS A 332 20.63 0.69 10.57
N LEU A 333 21.25 -0.48 10.70
CA LEU A 333 21.85 -1.18 9.56
C LEU A 333 20.77 -1.60 8.54
N ALA A 334 19.66 -2.17 9.00
CA ALA A 334 18.54 -2.53 8.11
C ALA A 334 17.97 -1.28 7.40
N ALA A 335 17.81 -0.16 8.11
CA ALA A 335 17.40 1.11 7.50
C ALA A 335 18.42 1.60 6.44
N SER A 336 19.73 1.44 6.67
CA SER A 336 20.77 1.77 5.68
C SER A 336 20.62 0.91 4.41
N LEU A 337 20.36 -0.38 4.57
CA LEU A 337 20.10 -1.28 3.43
C LEU A 337 18.83 -0.89 2.68
N LEU A 338 17.74 -0.60 3.43
CA LEU A 338 16.48 -0.11 2.85
C LEU A 338 16.69 1.09 1.93
N PHE A 339 17.45 2.08 2.35
CA PHE A 339 17.56 3.34 1.61
C PHE A 339 18.70 3.38 0.59
N TYR A 340 19.72 2.54 0.69
CA TYR A 340 20.93 2.68 -0.13
C TYR A 340 21.07 1.61 -1.21
N MET A 341 20.40 0.46 -1.12
CA MET A 341 20.60 -0.63 -2.07
C MET A 341 19.97 -0.39 -3.46
N GLY A 342 19.06 0.57 -3.60
CA GLY A 342 18.32 0.81 -4.84
C GLY A 342 16.82 0.52 -4.69
N GLY A 343 16.10 0.46 -5.81
CA GLY A 343 14.63 0.31 -5.80
C GLY A 343 13.91 1.51 -5.17
N VAL A 344 12.63 1.35 -4.86
CA VAL A 344 11.79 2.36 -4.19
C VAL A 344 11.60 1.94 -2.73
N PRO A 345 12.20 2.63 -1.75
CA PRO A 345 12.03 2.27 -0.35
C PRO A 345 10.62 2.57 0.13
N SER A 346 10.06 1.65 0.92
CA SER A 346 8.79 1.80 1.61
C SER A 346 8.99 1.67 3.12
N ILE A 347 8.52 2.67 3.86
CA ILE A 347 8.48 2.71 5.32
C ILE A 347 7.05 2.38 5.74
N TYR A 348 6.86 1.39 6.60
CA TYR A 348 5.58 1.18 7.26
C TYR A 348 5.49 2.11 8.47
N TYR A 349 4.35 2.79 8.66
CA TYR A 349 4.20 3.82 9.69
C TYR A 349 4.68 3.34 11.08
N GLY A 350 5.44 4.19 11.76
CA GLY A 350 6.02 3.87 13.06
C GLY A 350 7.32 3.03 13.01
N GLN A 351 7.73 2.54 11.83
CA GLN A 351 9.01 1.86 11.64
C GLN A 351 10.18 2.81 11.96
N GLU A 352 10.06 4.08 11.64
CA GLU A 352 11.06 5.13 11.83
C GLU A 352 11.31 5.50 13.30
N ILE A 353 10.36 5.18 14.18
CA ILE A 353 10.52 5.34 15.63
C ILE A 353 10.71 3.99 16.36
N GLY A 354 10.69 2.87 15.61
CA GLY A 354 10.87 1.55 16.17
C GLY A 354 9.65 1.02 16.93
N MET A 355 8.43 1.34 16.48
CA MET A 355 7.21 0.77 17.04
C MET A 355 7.27 -0.75 17.03
N LYS A 356 6.79 -1.35 18.10
CA LYS A 356 6.70 -2.79 18.30
C LYS A 356 5.29 -3.28 18.00
N GLY A 357 5.17 -4.58 17.74
CA GLY A 357 3.88 -5.23 17.53
C GLY A 357 4.04 -6.60 16.88
N LYS A 358 3.17 -7.53 17.27
CA LYS A 358 3.14 -8.90 16.76
C LYS A 358 1.71 -9.35 16.53
N VAL A 359 1.57 -10.36 15.67
CA VAL A 359 0.30 -11.07 15.54
C VAL A 359 -0.10 -11.71 16.86
N TYR A 360 -1.38 -11.61 17.18
CA TYR A 360 -1.98 -12.37 18.29
C TYR A 360 -2.52 -13.71 17.80
N SER A 361 -2.98 -14.55 18.72
CA SER A 361 -3.56 -15.87 18.42
C SER A 361 -4.82 -16.09 19.26
N PHE A 362 -5.88 -15.35 18.95
CA PHE A 362 -7.17 -15.41 19.65
C PHE A 362 -8.26 -16.15 18.84
N GLY A 363 -7.85 -17.04 17.93
CA GLY A 363 -8.76 -17.78 17.07
C GLY A 363 -9.07 -17.06 15.76
N ASN A 364 -10.24 -17.34 15.16
CA ASN A 364 -10.65 -16.73 13.90
C ASN A 364 -11.21 -15.31 14.14
N THR A 365 -10.34 -14.32 14.16
CA THR A 365 -10.69 -12.90 14.34
C THR A 365 -9.67 -12.00 13.65
N ASP A 366 -10.14 -10.90 13.06
CA ASP A 366 -9.28 -9.85 12.51
C ASP A 366 -8.50 -9.09 13.61
N GLY A 367 -8.96 -9.17 14.87
CA GLY A 367 -8.26 -8.62 16.03
C GLY A 367 -6.86 -9.17 16.24
N ASN A 368 -6.52 -10.32 15.64
CA ASN A 368 -5.17 -10.88 15.73
C ASN A 368 -4.08 -9.96 15.18
N ASP A 369 -4.38 -9.15 14.16
CA ASP A 369 -3.42 -8.28 13.51
C ASP A 369 -3.31 -6.88 14.13
N ILE A 370 -4.16 -6.55 15.11
CA ILE A 370 -4.13 -5.24 15.78
C ILE A 370 -2.75 -4.92 16.35
N GLY A 371 -2.07 -5.91 16.96
CA GLY A 371 -0.73 -5.70 17.49
C GLY A 371 0.31 -5.19 16.48
N ARG A 372 0.12 -5.46 15.19
CA ARG A 372 0.96 -4.94 14.10
C ARG A 372 0.50 -3.57 13.61
N ARG A 373 -0.74 -3.17 13.95
CA ARG A 373 -1.48 -2.02 13.40
C ARG A 373 -1.96 -1.06 14.49
N GLU A 374 -1.28 -1.06 15.65
CA GLU A 374 -1.59 -0.16 16.79
C GLU A 374 -1.41 1.31 16.42
N ALA A 375 -2.00 2.19 17.23
CA ALA A 375 -1.92 3.63 17.05
C ALA A 375 -0.46 4.11 16.96
N PHE A 376 -0.18 5.07 16.08
CA PHE A 376 1.16 5.68 16.01
C PHE A 376 1.48 6.37 17.34
N ASP A 377 2.66 6.13 17.86
CA ASP A 377 3.07 6.64 19.16
C ASP A 377 3.65 8.05 19.05
N TRP A 378 2.76 9.05 19.21
CA TRP A 378 3.13 10.45 19.08
C TRP A 378 3.79 11.01 20.34
N TYR A 379 3.40 10.51 21.54
CA TYR A 379 3.69 11.16 22.81
C TYR A 379 4.35 10.25 23.83
N THR A 380 5.28 10.82 24.60
CA THR A 380 5.97 10.14 25.70
C THR A 380 5.03 9.49 26.72
N SER A 381 3.85 10.10 26.91
CA SER A 381 2.83 9.56 27.82
C SER A 381 2.01 8.39 27.25
N GLY A 382 2.08 8.15 25.94
CA GLY A 382 1.16 7.27 25.22
C GLY A 382 -0.26 7.84 25.09
N GLU A 383 -0.51 9.07 25.54
CA GLU A 383 -1.79 9.75 25.51
C GLU A 383 -1.62 11.19 25.02
N GLY A 384 -2.58 11.71 24.25
CA GLY A 384 -2.52 13.07 23.74
C GLY A 384 -3.50 13.32 22.61
N LYS A 385 -3.50 14.55 22.07
CA LYS A 385 -4.35 14.93 20.94
C LYS A 385 -4.03 14.09 19.73
N GLY A 386 -5.03 13.44 19.16
CA GLY A 386 -4.92 12.70 17.92
C GLY A 386 -4.39 11.26 18.07
N MET A 387 -4.23 10.75 19.30
CA MET A 387 -3.96 9.33 19.52
C MET A 387 -5.13 8.48 19.05
N SER A 388 -4.87 7.57 18.12
CA SER A 388 -5.90 6.80 17.41
C SER A 388 -6.08 5.42 18.03
N HIS A 389 -6.49 5.37 19.29
CA HIS A 389 -6.72 4.12 20.03
C HIS A 389 -8.09 3.50 19.71
N TRP A 390 -8.43 3.34 18.42
CA TRP A 390 -9.71 2.80 17.93
C TRP A 390 -10.05 1.41 18.48
N TYR A 391 -9.06 0.63 18.90
CA TYR A 391 -9.21 -0.71 19.48
C TYR A 391 -9.31 -0.69 21.01
N LYS A 392 -9.44 0.49 21.63
CA LYS A 392 -9.50 0.65 23.09
C LYS A 392 -10.68 -0.11 23.68
N ASP A 393 -10.41 -0.90 24.71
CA ASP A 393 -11.39 -1.70 25.45
C ASP A 393 -12.22 -2.67 24.58
N SER A 394 -11.77 -2.99 23.36
CA SER A 394 -12.53 -3.83 22.40
C SER A 394 -12.24 -5.33 22.53
N GLY A 395 -11.19 -5.74 23.24
CA GLY A 395 -10.85 -7.15 23.38
C GLY A 395 -9.50 -7.42 24.04
N ALA A 396 -9.03 -8.64 23.92
CA ALA A 396 -7.78 -9.09 24.51
C ALA A 396 -6.53 -8.44 23.87
N TRP A 397 -6.69 -7.87 22.68
CA TRP A 397 -5.67 -7.08 21.96
C TRP A 397 -5.45 -5.68 22.54
N TRP A 398 -6.40 -5.13 23.31
CA TRP A 398 -6.18 -3.91 24.06
C TRP A 398 -5.23 -4.18 25.22
N THR A 399 -3.96 -3.84 25.05
CA THR A 399 -2.87 -4.16 25.99
C THR A 399 -1.77 -3.12 25.89
N ASN A 400 -0.97 -2.98 26.91
CA ASN A 400 0.25 -2.16 26.91
C ASN A 400 1.52 -2.96 26.56
N ALA A 401 1.38 -4.08 25.89
CA ALA A 401 2.53 -4.95 25.60
C ALA A 401 3.54 -4.29 24.65
N ASN A 402 3.04 -3.55 23.67
CA ASN A 402 3.85 -2.96 22.60
C ASN A 402 4.10 -1.47 22.80
N GLN A 403 3.11 -0.72 23.31
CA GLN A 403 3.21 0.72 23.60
C GLN A 403 3.26 0.97 25.10
N LYS A 404 4.23 1.73 25.55
CA LYS A 404 4.43 2.06 26.98
C LYS A 404 4.92 3.49 27.11
N ALA A 405 4.29 4.22 28.01
CA ALA A 405 4.79 5.54 28.38
C ALA A 405 6.27 5.51 28.81
N ASN A 406 7.05 6.45 28.35
CA ASN A 406 8.46 6.67 28.68
C ASN A 406 9.35 5.45 28.35
N ASP A 407 9.15 4.80 27.20
CA ASP A 407 9.97 3.65 26.80
C ASP A 407 10.98 3.96 25.66
N GLY A 408 11.06 5.20 25.23
CA GLY A 408 11.97 5.70 24.22
C GLY A 408 11.51 5.49 22.78
N ILE A 409 10.24 5.08 22.57
CA ILE A 409 9.74 4.74 21.22
C ILE A 409 8.92 5.88 20.61
N SER A 410 8.19 6.70 21.38
CA SER A 410 7.36 7.75 20.83
C SER A 410 8.15 8.79 20.01
N LEU A 411 7.46 9.45 19.08
CA LEU A 411 8.06 10.54 18.31
C LEU A 411 8.58 11.66 19.22
N GLU A 412 7.81 12.05 20.23
CA GLU A 412 8.19 13.11 21.19
C GLU A 412 9.50 12.80 21.92
N GLU A 413 9.79 11.53 22.23
CA GLU A 413 11.04 11.12 22.86
C GLU A 413 12.23 11.14 21.89
N GLN A 414 11.99 10.95 20.58
CA GLN A 414 13.05 10.75 19.59
C GLN A 414 13.35 11.97 18.73
N GLU A 415 12.38 12.88 18.54
CA GLU A 415 12.52 13.98 17.57
C GLU A 415 13.69 14.91 17.86
N ASN A 416 14.07 15.06 19.13
CA ASN A 416 15.17 15.93 19.58
C ASN A 416 16.44 15.16 20.00
N ASP A 417 16.44 13.82 19.99
CA ASP A 417 17.63 13.02 20.26
C ASP A 417 18.40 12.73 18.95
N PRO A 418 19.60 13.33 18.74
CA PRO A 418 20.37 13.12 17.52
C PRO A 418 20.82 11.68 17.30
N ASN A 419 20.76 10.82 18.32
CA ASN A 419 21.15 9.40 18.25
C ASN A 419 19.94 8.48 18.08
N SER A 420 18.71 9.00 18.06
CA SER A 420 17.48 8.21 17.91
C SER A 420 17.41 7.48 16.57
N LEU A 421 16.49 6.53 16.49
CA LEU A 421 16.18 5.85 15.24
C LEU A 421 15.51 6.82 14.25
N PHE A 422 14.60 7.66 14.73
CA PHE A 422 13.92 8.69 13.93
C PHE A 422 14.92 9.62 13.22
N GLN A 423 15.87 10.19 13.97
CA GLN A 423 16.88 11.07 13.38
C GLN A 423 17.78 10.31 12.39
N PHE A 424 18.05 9.03 12.63
CA PHE A 424 18.79 8.21 11.70
C PHE A 424 18.04 7.99 10.39
N TYR A 425 16.74 7.68 10.43
CA TYR A 425 15.87 7.59 9.23
C TYR A 425 15.88 8.90 8.46
N LYS A 426 15.65 10.02 9.12
CA LYS A 426 15.64 11.34 8.50
C LYS A 426 16.98 11.65 7.79
N GLN A 427 18.11 11.38 8.44
CA GLN A 427 19.44 11.57 7.84
C GLN A 427 19.68 10.65 6.64
N THR A 428 19.27 9.39 6.73
CA THR A 428 19.47 8.39 5.69
C THR A 428 18.63 8.69 4.46
N ILE A 429 17.38 9.11 4.63
CA ILE A 429 16.50 9.56 3.55
C ILE A 429 17.08 10.81 2.87
N HIS A 430 17.55 11.78 3.66
CA HIS A 430 18.17 12.99 3.15
C HIS A 430 19.44 12.68 2.35
N MET A 431 20.29 11.78 2.84
CA MET A 431 21.49 11.31 2.13
C MET A 431 21.10 10.68 0.78
N ARG A 432 20.10 9.82 0.75
CA ARG A 432 19.56 9.23 -0.50
C ARG A 432 19.12 10.31 -1.48
N ALA A 433 18.37 11.30 -1.02
CA ALA A 433 17.86 12.38 -1.88
C ALA A 433 18.99 13.25 -2.48
N GLN A 434 20.10 13.43 -1.76
CA GLN A 434 21.23 14.23 -2.22
C GLN A 434 22.16 13.48 -3.21
N HIS A 435 22.12 12.15 -3.23
CA HIS A 435 23.05 11.34 -4.03
C HIS A 435 22.30 10.55 -5.11
N HIS A 436 22.49 10.97 -6.35
CA HIS A 436 21.86 10.33 -7.52
C HIS A 436 22.15 8.82 -7.59
N ALA A 437 23.36 8.39 -7.22
CA ALA A 437 23.72 6.98 -7.19
C ALA A 437 22.82 6.15 -6.25
N LEU A 438 22.39 6.74 -5.11
CA LEU A 438 21.49 6.07 -4.15
C LEU A 438 20.03 6.15 -4.57
N SER A 439 19.62 7.23 -5.22
CA SER A 439 18.21 7.50 -5.52
C SER A 439 17.74 6.91 -6.85
N SER A 440 18.64 6.69 -7.80
CA SER A 440 18.32 6.20 -9.15
C SER A 440 19.46 5.42 -9.81
N GLY A 441 20.51 5.06 -9.07
CA GLY A 441 21.57 4.17 -9.54
C GLY A 441 21.13 2.71 -9.57
N ASN A 442 21.84 1.89 -10.34
CA ASN A 442 21.64 0.45 -10.35
C ASN A 442 22.50 -0.19 -9.25
N TYR A 443 21.97 -1.23 -8.61
CA TYR A 443 22.73 -2.02 -7.66
C TYR A 443 23.87 -2.75 -8.38
N LEU A 444 25.06 -2.65 -7.82
CA LEU A 444 26.23 -3.40 -8.28
C LEU A 444 27.03 -3.88 -7.06
N ASN A 445 27.11 -5.18 -6.86
CA ASN A 445 27.92 -5.76 -5.80
C ASN A 445 29.41 -5.50 -6.03
N VAL A 446 30.10 -5.03 -5.01
CA VAL A 446 31.56 -4.86 -4.99
C VAL A 446 32.16 -5.91 -4.07
N GLU A 447 32.92 -6.84 -4.63
CA GLU A 447 33.56 -7.90 -3.87
C GLU A 447 34.57 -7.37 -2.85
N ASN A 448 34.55 -7.92 -1.66
CA ASN A 448 35.53 -7.71 -0.63
C ASN A 448 35.72 -8.99 0.20
N SER A 449 36.89 -9.13 0.85
CA SER A 449 37.29 -10.29 1.62
C SER A 449 36.76 -10.34 3.05
N ASN A 450 35.98 -9.37 3.50
CA ASN A 450 35.44 -9.33 4.85
C ASN A 450 33.98 -9.80 4.86
N ASP A 451 33.71 -10.91 5.52
CA ASP A 451 32.39 -11.51 5.58
C ASP A 451 31.34 -10.66 6.33
N HIS A 452 31.80 -9.67 7.11
CA HIS A 452 30.95 -8.74 7.87
C HIS A 452 30.75 -7.38 7.18
N VAL A 453 31.30 -7.19 5.99
CA VAL A 453 31.18 -5.94 5.24
C VAL A 453 30.48 -6.20 3.90
N LEU A 454 29.36 -5.55 3.68
CA LEU A 454 28.70 -5.48 2.38
C LEU A 454 29.20 -4.21 1.67
N SER A 455 29.62 -4.36 0.40
CA SER A 455 30.04 -3.25 -0.45
C SER A 455 29.27 -3.27 -1.76
N PHE A 456 28.74 -2.13 -2.17
CA PHE A 456 27.98 -1.98 -3.41
C PHE A 456 28.04 -0.53 -3.93
#